data_ef60df49c490ff91eba13b136893f1d1
#
_entry.id   ef60df49c490ff91eba13b136893f1d1
#
_cell.length_a   1.000
_cell.length_b   1.000
_cell.length_c   1.000
_cell.angle_alpha   90.00
_cell.angle_beta   90.00
_cell.angle_gamma   90.00
#
_symmetry.space_group_name_H-M   'P 1'
#
loop_
_entity.id
_entity.type
_entity.pdbx_description
1 polymer ?
#
loop_
_entity_poly.entity_id
_entity_poly.type
_entity_poly.pdbx_seq_one_letter_code
_entity_poly.pdbx_strand_id
1 'polypeptide(L)'
;EVLSDPTEKGIYDIHGSEGLRTGIVDKNGNIKGAYRFLNNGHEIFDNFMGTLNPFLLINDNEKKSDDIPSVFGSAFGGQNYSKPDKLPPININLECTLEELYTGCVKTAKYKKQKLSHNLRTTNIEEVSQDVEIFKGYDNSTVITFQEKGNDSPGYTSSNLNIYIKELPHDKFRRINKNDLLYIHNISLAKALNSEPVCLYTLDGRRLAISVDEIIAPNTVKVVKGEGMPIYDKDLSKTRGDKIKKGDLYIKFNIIFPEFIEENKKKRIIELLKTDEE
;
A
#
# COMPACT_ATOMS: atom_id res chain seq x y z
N GLU A 1 15.01 24.55 -43.06
CA GLU A 1 15.76 23.99 -44.22
C GLU A 1 16.28 25.08 -45.14
N VAL A 2 15.43 25.81 -45.86
CA VAL A 2 15.83 26.83 -46.83
C VAL A 2 16.78 27.88 -46.24
N LEU A 3 16.50 28.41 -45.07
CA LEU A 3 17.32 29.46 -44.42
C LEU A 3 18.62 28.93 -43.81
N SER A 4 18.75 27.60 -43.64
CA SER A 4 19.98 26.98 -43.14
C SER A 4 20.96 26.59 -44.23
N ASP A 5 20.53 26.52 -45.49
CA ASP A 5 21.39 26.32 -46.63
C ASP A 5 21.78 27.67 -47.27
N PRO A 6 23.09 28.02 -47.31
CA PRO A 6 23.54 29.30 -47.85
C PRO A 6 23.14 29.51 -49.32
N THR A 7 23.05 28.45 -50.11
CA THR A 7 22.70 28.48 -51.52
C THR A 7 21.22 28.77 -51.73
N GLU A 8 20.36 28.03 -51.00
CA GLU A 8 18.91 28.22 -51.05
C GLU A 8 18.48 29.55 -50.45
N LYS A 9 19.13 29.96 -49.36
CA LYS A 9 18.93 31.29 -48.77
C LYS A 9 19.26 32.39 -49.74
N GLY A 10 20.40 32.29 -50.47
CA GLY A 10 20.81 33.28 -51.47
C GLY A 10 19.79 33.38 -52.63
N ILE A 11 19.22 32.28 -53.06
CA ILE A 11 18.18 32.24 -54.10
C ILE A 11 16.89 32.90 -53.58
N TYR A 12 16.53 32.60 -52.34
CA TYR A 12 15.33 33.21 -51.71
C TYR A 12 15.47 34.71 -51.52
N ASP A 13 16.64 35.18 -51.07
CA ASP A 13 16.90 36.59 -50.83
C ASP A 13 16.86 37.43 -52.12
N ILE A 14 17.22 36.83 -53.27
CA ILE A 14 17.27 37.53 -54.58
C ILE A 14 15.98 37.34 -55.35
N HIS A 15 15.38 36.16 -55.38
CA HIS A 15 14.29 35.78 -56.27
C HIS A 15 12.97 35.42 -55.55
N GLY A 16 12.96 35.50 -54.22
CA GLY A 16 11.79 35.15 -53.38
C GLY A 16 11.38 33.69 -53.45
N SER A 17 10.17 33.43 -52.98
CA SER A 17 9.59 32.07 -52.93
C SER A 17 9.38 31.44 -54.30
N GLU A 18 9.20 32.24 -55.34
CA GLU A 18 8.97 31.78 -56.67
C GLU A 18 10.29 31.26 -57.32
N GLY A 19 11.40 31.94 -57.09
CA GLY A 19 12.74 31.47 -57.47
C GLY A 19 13.15 30.15 -56.82
N LEU A 20 12.74 29.93 -55.58
CA LEU A 20 12.96 28.65 -54.89
C LEU A 20 12.12 27.52 -55.50
N ARG A 21 10.86 27.78 -55.87
CA ARG A 21 9.97 26.73 -56.45
C ARG A 21 10.36 26.32 -57.85
N THR A 22 10.73 27.27 -58.69
CA THR A 22 11.07 27.03 -60.11
C THR A 22 12.53 26.72 -60.33
N GLY A 23 13.39 27.10 -59.41
CA GLY A 23 14.83 27.06 -59.58
C GLY A 23 15.31 28.10 -60.54
N ILE A 24 16.62 28.37 -60.49
CA ILE A 24 17.29 29.33 -61.35
C ILE A 24 18.14 28.57 -62.38
N VAL A 25 18.02 28.92 -63.65
CA VAL A 25 18.84 28.35 -64.71
C VAL A 25 20.18 29.05 -64.74
N ASP A 26 21.25 28.32 -64.49
CA ASP A 26 22.63 28.83 -64.60
C ASP A 26 23.03 29.01 -66.04
N LYS A 27 24.06 29.78 -66.30
CA LYS A 27 24.63 30.07 -67.68
C LYS A 27 24.92 28.80 -68.50
N ASN A 28 25.03 27.67 -67.81
CA ASN A 28 25.24 26.34 -68.43
C ASN A 28 24.00 25.51 -68.65
N GLY A 29 22.80 26.08 -68.40
CA GLY A 29 21.52 25.39 -68.59
C GLY A 29 21.08 24.48 -67.41
N ASN A 30 21.86 24.44 -66.32
CA ASN A 30 21.51 23.61 -65.18
C ASN A 30 20.58 24.37 -64.22
N ILE A 31 19.54 23.72 -63.76
CA ILE A 31 18.61 24.29 -62.76
C ILE A 31 19.21 24.11 -61.37
N LYS A 32 19.48 25.22 -60.67
CA LYS A 32 19.90 25.22 -59.29
C LYS A 32 18.78 25.76 -58.37
N GLY A 33 18.61 25.15 -57.22
CA GLY A 33 17.75 25.65 -56.15
C GLY A 33 16.24 25.37 -56.32
N ALA A 34 15.83 24.42 -57.13
CA ALA A 34 14.44 23.97 -57.18
C ALA A 34 14.08 23.20 -55.88
N TYR A 35 13.69 23.95 -54.87
CA TYR A 35 13.28 23.37 -53.58
C TYR A 35 11.89 22.77 -53.66
N ARG A 36 11.75 21.49 -53.32
CA ARG A 36 10.48 20.79 -53.20
C ARG A 36 10.20 20.56 -51.72
N PHE A 37 9.11 21.14 -51.24
CA PHE A 37 8.66 20.90 -49.86
C PHE A 37 8.30 19.39 -49.69
N LEU A 38 9.06 18.70 -48.87
CA LEU A 38 8.94 17.26 -48.65
C LEU A 38 7.81 16.85 -47.73
N ASN A 39 7.11 17.83 -47.08
CA ASN A 39 6.05 17.61 -46.09
C ASN A 39 6.49 16.70 -44.91
N ASN A 40 7.78 16.78 -44.54
CA ASN A 40 8.43 16.00 -43.51
C ASN A 40 8.51 16.75 -42.17
N GLY A 41 7.47 17.50 -41.82
CA GLY A 41 7.41 18.31 -40.60
C GLY A 41 7.72 17.52 -39.30
N HIS A 42 7.35 16.24 -39.28
CA HIS A 42 7.66 15.36 -38.15
C HIS A 42 9.16 15.06 -38.06
N GLU A 43 9.80 14.76 -39.21
CA GLU A 43 11.22 14.46 -39.26
C GLU A 43 12.07 15.68 -38.88
N ILE A 44 11.67 16.87 -39.32
CA ILE A 44 12.29 18.13 -38.94
C ILE A 44 12.15 18.40 -37.44
N PHE A 45 10.96 18.11 -36.90
CA PHE A 45 10.67 18.24 -35.47
C PHE A 45 11.52 17.25 -34.66
N ASP A 46 11.58 15.99 -35.09
CA ASP A 46 12.39 14.95 -34.43
C ASP A 46 13.89 15.26 -34.48
N ASN A 47 14.39 15.79 -35.61
CA ASN A 47 15.78 16.23 -35.75
C ASN A 47 16.08 17.45 -34.86
N PHE A 48 15.12 18.34 -34.70
CA PHE A 48 15.27 19.54 -33.86
C PHE A 48 15.23 19.19 -32.36
N MET A 49 14.30 18.30 -31.96
CA MET A 49 14.12 17.87 -30.59
C MET A 49 15.05 16.73 -30.16
N GLY A 50 15.76 16.10 -31.12
CA GLY A 50 16.48 14.86 -30.91
C GLY A 50 15.61 13.65 -31.08
N THR A 51 16.20 12.46 -31.03
CA THR A 51 15.51 11.17 -31.21
C THR A 51 14.46 10.83 -30.13
N LEU A 52 14.30 11.66 -29.12
CA LEU A 52 13.36 11.48 -28.01
C LEU A 52 12.27 12.55 -28.08
N ASN A 53 11.10 12.18 -28.61
CA ASN A 53 9.91 13.03 -28.51
C ASN A 53 9.50 13.13 -27.04
N PRO A 54 9.62 14.31 -26.40
CA PRO A 54 9.31 14.44 -24.99
C PRO A 54 7.83 14.18 -24.68
N PHE A 55 6.93 14.26 -25.67
CA PHE A 55 5.52 13.97 -25.52
C PHE A 55 5.21 12.46 -25.53
N LEU A 56 6.06 11.62 -26.13
CA LEU A 56 5.93 10.16 -26.05
C LEU A 56 6.32 9.62 -24.68
N LEU A 57 7.21 10.29 -23.98
CA LEU A 57 7.67 9.90 -22.64
C LEU A 57 6.62 10.18 -21.54
N ILE A 58 5.61 11.03 -21.82
CA ILE A 58 4.53 11.35 -20.86
C ILE A 58 3.47 10.25 -20.81
N ASN A 59 3.31 9.47 -21.86
CA ASN A 59 2.27 8.43 -21.96
C ASN A 59 2.71 7.03 -21.51
N ASP A 60 4.00 6.77 -21.36
CA ASP A 60 4.47 5.48 -20.84
C ASP A 60 4.52 5.52 -19.31
N ASN A 61 3.41 5.16 -18.68
CA ASN A 61 3.25 5.04 -17.22
C ASN A 61 4.10 3.93 -16.58
N GLU A 62 4.99 3.27 -17.31
CA GLU A 62 5.74 2.10 -16.83
C GLU A 62 7.27 2.25 -16.80
N LYS A 63 7.86 3.34 -17.26
CA LYS A 63 9.31 3.53 -17.15
C LYS A 63 9.63 4.61 -16.12
N LYS A 64 10.35 4.21 -15.09
CA LYS A 64 10.95 5.07 -14.06
C LYS A 64 11.59 6.30 -14.72
N SER A 65 11.03 7.45 -14.42
CA SER A 65 11.34 8.75 -15.03
C SER A 65 12.63 9.38 -14.48
N ASP A 66 13.63 8.58 -14.13
CA ASP A 66 14.93 9.12 -13.66
C ASP A 66 15.84 9.59 -14.81
N ASP A 67 15.47 9.27 -16.06
CA ASP A 67 16.24 9.63 -17.27
C ASP A 67 15.43 10.47 -18.27
N ILE A 68 14.69 11.50 -17.83
CA ILE A 68 14.30 12.54 -18.78
C ILE A 68 15.57 13.33 -19.08
N PRO A 69 16.18 13.14 -20.25
CA PRO A 69 17.42 13.87 -20.55
C PRO A 69 17.11 15.36 -20.50
N SER A 70 18.01 16.10 -19.92
CA SER A 70 18.04 17.56 -19.85
C SER A 70 18.08 18.27 -21.23
N VAL A 71 17.73 17.55 -22.30
CA VAL A 71 17.76 18.02 -23.68
C VAL A 71 16.88 19.23 -23.92
N PHE A 72 15.69 19.27 -23.24
CA PHE A 72 14.81 20.43 -23.31
C PHE A 72 15.39 21.66 -22.58
N GLY A 73 16.10 21.45 -21.48
CA GLY A 73 16.72 22.53 -20.72
C GLY A 73 17.90 23.14 -21.41
N SER A 74 18.76 22.35 -22.09
CA SER A 74 19.95 22.84 -22.74
C SER A 74 19.67 23.53 -24.07
N ALA A 75 18.68 23.09 -24.85
CA ALA A 75 18.32 23.68 -26.13
C ALA A 75 17.64 25.07 -26.00
N PHE A 76 16.98 25.35 -24.91
CA PHE A 76 16.25 26.59 -24.65
C PHE A 76 16.84 27.44 -23.51
N GLY A 77 18.09 27.18 -23.08
CA GLY A 77 18.72 27.91 -21.97
C GLY A 77 18.06 27.70 -20.62
N GLY A 78 17.21 26.68 -20.50
CA GLY A 78 16.58 26.32 -19.26
C GLY A 78 17.58 25.64 -18.32
N GLN A 79 17.52 26.00 -17.05
CA GLN A 79 18.20 25.27 -15.99
C GLN A 79 17.63 23.85 -15.91
N ASN A 80 18.48 22.87 -15.59
CA ASN A 80 18.05 21.51 -15.31
C ASN A 80 16.90 21.54 -14.31
N TYR A 81 15.67 21.27 -14.77
CA TYR A 81 14.53 21.04 -13.89
C TYR A 81 14.72 19.67 -13.25
N SER A 82 15.56 19.60 -12.23
CA SER A 82 15.47 18.50 -11.28
C SER A 82 14.05 18.55 -10.70
N LYS A 83 13.35 17.41 -10.67
CA LYS A 83 12.08 17.33 -9.92
C LYS A 83 12.33 17.94 -8.54
N PRO A 84 11.46 18.84 -8.08
CA PRO A 84 11.63 19.38 -6.73
C PRO A 84 11.69 18.22 -5.74
N ASP A 85 12.65 18.29 -4.83
CA ASP A 85 12.83 17.29 -3.80
C ASP A 85 11.50 17.05 -3.05
N LYS A 86 11.24 15.79 -2.68
CA LYS A 86 10.04 15.44 -1.96
C LYS A 86 10.27 15.61 -0.46
N LEU A 87 9.34 16.25 0.22
CA LEU A 87 9.39 16.38 1.68
C LEU A 87 9.28 15.00 2.36
N PRO A 88 9.86 14.84 3.57
CA PRO A 88 9.72 13.62 4.35
C PRO A 88 8.24 13.32 4.65
N PRO A 89 7.82 12.04 4.61
CA PRO A 89 6.43 11.68 4.83
C PRO A 89 5.99 11.94 6.27
N ILE A 90 4.71 12.24 6.45
CA ILE A 90 4.07 12.24 7.77
C ILE A 90 3.74 10.80 8.13
N ASN A 91 4.16 10.35 9.30
CA ASN A 91 3.90 9.02 9.82
C ASN A 91 2.93 9.11 10.98
N ILE A 92 1.80 8.41 10.90
CA ILE A 92 0.80 8.31 11.99
C ILE A 92 0.45 6.86 12.27
N ASN A 93 0.18 6.58 13.56
CA ASN A 93 -0.32 5.29 14.00
C ASN A 93 -1.84 5.36 14.10
N LEU A 94 -2.54 4.42 13.47
CA LEU A 94 -3.97 4.24 13.56
C LEU A 94 -4.27 3.02 14.43
N GLU A 95 -4.79 3.27 15.62
CA GLU A 95 -5.14 2.21 16.57
C GLU A 95 -6.42 1.51 16.12
N CYS A 96 -6.35 0.18 16.03
CA CYS A 96 -7.45 -0.67 15.57
C CYS A 96 -7.64 -1.82 16.55
N THR A 97 -8.91 -2.16 16.85
CA THR A 97 -9.24 -3.34 17.64
C THR A 97 -9.15 -4.59 16.78
N LEU A 98 -9.08 -5.76 17.42
CA LEU A 98 -9.03 -7.04 16.74
C LEU A 98 -10.31 -7.31 15.93
N GLU A 99 -11.45 -6.88 16.42
CA GLU A 99 -12.75 -6.98 15.73
C GLU A 99 -12.81 -6.13 14.48
N GLU A 100 -12.26 -4.90 14.54
CA GLU A 100 -12.17 -4.01 13.38
C GLU A 100 -11.28 -4.60 12.28
N LEU A 101 -10.15 -5.21 12.66
CA LEU A 101 -9.26 -5.90 11.74
C LEU A 101 -9.85 -7.20 11.19
N TYR A 102 -10.78 -7.83 11.94
CA TYR A 102 -11.47 -9.04 11.52
C TYR A 102 -12.61 -8.75 10.55
N THR A 103 -13.42 -7.74 10.84
CA THR A 103 -14.61 -7.39 10.05
C THR A 103 -14.31 -6.47 8.89
N GLY A 104 -13.23 -5.67 9.02
CA GLY A 104 -12.96 -4.52 8.17
C GLY A 104 -13.86 -3.33 8.54
N CYS A 105 -13.33 -2.13 8.42
CA CYS A 105 -14.08 -0.90 8.73
C CYS A 105 -13.45 0.30 8.01
N VAL A 106 -14.13 1.45 8.07
CA VAL A 106 -13.57 2.74 7.67
C VAL A 106 -13.34 3.56 8.92
N LYS A 107 -12.12 4.04 9.12
CA LYS A 107 -11.74 4.92 10.24
C LYS A 107 -11.21 6.25 9.73
N THR A 108 -11.51 7.31 10.44
CA THR A 108 -11.00 8.65 10.13
C THR A 108 -9.74 8.92 10.96
N ALA A 109 -8.62 9.09 10.29
CA ALA A 109 -7.35 9.50 10.89
C ALA A 109 -7.26 11.03 10.90
N LYS A 110 -7.05 11.63 12.07
CA LYS A 110 -6.84 13.08 12.23
C LYS A 110 -5.34 13.35 12.38
N TYR A 111 -4.83 14.30 11.63
CA TYR A 111 -3.43 14.69 11.69
C TYR A 111 -3.23 16.16 11.36
N LYS A 112 -2.09 16.70 11.77
CA LYS A 112 -1.70 18.08 11.48
C LYS A 112 -0.71 18.07 10.31
N LYS A 113 -0.96 18.91 9.31
CA LYS A 113 -0.03 19.11 8.21
C LYS A 113 0.26 20.59 8.00
N GLN A 114 1.42 20.85 7.43
CA GLN A 114 1.76 22.16 6.90
C GLN A 114 1.13 22.29 5.52
N LYS A 115 0.31 23.30 5.33
CA LYS A 115 -0.33 23.65 4.05
C LYS A 115 0.24 24.95 3.52
N LEU A 116 0.55 25.00 2.26
CA LEU A 116 1.05 26.18 1.59
C LEU A 116 -0.06 27.25 1.54
N SER A 117 0.27 28.47 1.96
CA SER A 117 -0.62 29.60 1.92
C SER A 117 -0.82 30.10 0.47
N HIS A 118 -1.87 30.88 0.22
CA HIS A 118 -2.14 31.46 -1.10
C HIS A 118 -0.99 32.30 -1.69
N ASN A 119 -0.14 32.87 -0.84
CA ASN A 119 1.03 33.63 -1.29
C ASN A 119 2.20 32.74 -1.77
N LEU A 120 2.10 31.39 -1.67
CA LEU A 120 3.11 30.41 -2.03
C LEU A 120 4.48 30.57 -1.34
N ARG A 121 4.56 31.38 -0.28
CA ARG A 121 5.80 31.69 0.44
C ARG A 121 5.78 31.25 1.89
N THR A 122 4.62 31.11 2.49
CA THR A 122 4.44 30.76 3.89
C THR A 122 3.60 29.50 4.02
N THR A 123 3.80 28.75 5.10
CA THR A 123 3.01 27.57 5.43
C THR A 123 2.22 27.80 6.70
N ASN A 124 0.99 27.31 6.75
CA ASN A 124 0.13 27.31 7.93
C ASN A 124 -0.10 25.84 8.36
N ILE A 125 -0.21 25.64 9.68
CA ILE A 125 -0.57 24.32 10.21
C ILE A 125 -2.08 24.17 10.15
N GLU A 126 -2.57 23.14 9.49
CA GLU A 126 -3.97 22.79 9.37
C GLU A 126 -4.20 21.38 9.94
N GLU A 127 -5.28 21.21 10.68
CA GLU A 127 -5.72 19.88 11.10
C GLU A 127 -6.63 19.30 10.01
N VAL A 128 -6.25 18.14 9.50
CA VAL A 128 -6.93 17.45 8.40
C VAL A 128 -7.37 16.08 8.87
N SER A 129 -8.53 15.65 8.41
CA SER A 129 -9.03 14.29 8.59
C SER A 129 -8.96 13.52 7.27
N GLN A 130 -8.49 12.28 7.32
CA GLN A 130 -8.40 11.37 6.19
C GLN A 130 -9.13 10.08 6.53
N ASP A 131 -10.09 9.71 5.69
CA ASP A 131 -10.75 8.41 5.82
C ASP A 131 -9.85 7.31 5.28
N VAL A 132 -9.73 6.26 6.08
CA VAL A 132 -8.86 5.12 5.86
C VAL A 132 -9.71 3.87 5.85
N GLU A 133 -9.72 3.18 4.72
CA GLU A 133 -10.38 1.89 4.60
C GLU A 133 -9.44 0.78 5.13
N ILE A 134 -9.90 0.08 6.16
CA ILE A 134 -9.19 -1.03 6.77
C ILE A 134 -9.80 -2.33 6.24
N PHE A 135 -9.00 -3.07 5.48
CA PHE A 135 -9.43 -4.35 4.95
C PHE A 135 -9.25 -5.47 5.97
N LYS A 136 -10.09 -6.49 5.84
CA LYS A 136 -10.04 -7.69 6.67
C LYS A 136 -8.67 -8.35 6.60
N GLY A 137 -8.10 -8.68 7.75
CA GLY A 137 -6.82 -9.35 7.84
C GLY A 137 -5.59 -8.45 7.88
N TYR A 138 -5.75 -7.12 7.88
CA TYR A 138 -4.62 -6.23 8.12
C TYR A 138 -3.94 -6.51 9.47
N ASP A 139 -2.64 -6.26 9.54
CA ASP A 139 -1.80 -6.50 10.70
C ASP A 139 -0.90 -5.29 11.02
N ASN A 140 -0.12 -5.40 12.10
CA ASN A 140 0.82 -4.36 12.54
C ASN A 140 1.93 -4.04 11.51
N SER A 141 2.14 -4.89 10.51
CA SER A 141 3.12 -4.65 9.43
C SER A 141 2.54 -3.85 8.28
N THR A 142 1.21 -3.62 8.28
CA THR A 142 0.52 -2.95 7.19
C THR A 142 0.71 -1.44 7.26
N VAL A 143 1.17 -0.87 6.14
CA VAL A 143 1.32 0.57 5.96
C VAL A 143 0.47 1.03 4.79
N ILE A 144 -0.41 1.99 5.03
CA ILE A 144 -1.25 2.59 4.00
C ILE A 144 -0.66 3.95 3.65
N THR A 145 -0.26 4.12 2.38
CA THR A 145 0.35 5.35 1.91
C THR A 145 -0.61 6.15 1.04
N PHE A 146 -0.88 7.38 1.43
CA PHE A 146 -1.61 8.35 0.64
C PHE A 146 -0.60 9.32 0.00
N GLN A 147 -0.57 9.35 -1.32
CA GLN A 147 0.34 10.22 -2.05
C GLN A 147 -0.09 11.68 -1.91
N GLU A 148 0.88 12.58 -1.72
CA GLU A 148 0.69 14.04 -1.69
C GLU A 148 -0.31 14.55 -0.63
N LYS A 149 -0.57 13.76 0.42
CA LYS A 149 -1.45 14.14 1.53
C LYS A 149 -0.71 14.64 2.78
N GLY A 150 0.62 14.68 2.72
CA GLY A 150 1.45 15.16 3.82
C GLY A 150 1.71 16.68 3.78
N ASN A 151 2.90 17.09 4.22
CA ASN A 151 3.31 18.48 4.30
C ASN A 151 3.58 19.10 2.94
N ASP A 152 3.23 20.37 2.81
CA ASP A 152 3.54 21.23 1.68
C ASP A 152 4.61 22.25 2.09
N SER A 153 5.55 22.56 1.19
CA SER A 153 6.56 23.63 1.39
C SER A 153 6.90 24.29 0.06
N PRO A 154 7.24 25.60 0.06
CA PRO A 154 7.66 26.28 -1.15
C PRO A 154 8.86 25.60 -1.80
N GLY A 155 8.78 25.33 -3.11
CA GLY A 155 9.88 24.71 -3.88
C GLY A 155 10.05 23.20 -3.68
N TYR A 156 9.15 22.53 -2.95
CA TYR A 156 9.15 21.08 -2.74
C TYR A 156 7.86 20.45 -3.22
N THR A 157 7.93 19.17 -3.58
CA THR A 157 6.72 18.37 -3.83
C THR A 157 6.11 17.97 -2.50
N SER A 158 4.77 18.00 -2.42
CA SER A 158 4.01 17.56 -1.23
C SER A 158 4.42 16.18 -0.77
N SER A 159 4.58 16.00 0.54
CA SER A 159 4.98 14.71 1.11
C SER A 159 3.84 13.69 1.10
N ASN A 160 4.17 12.44 1.33
CA ASN A 160 3.20 11.38 1.53
C ASN A 160 2.72 11.37 2.98
N LEU A 161 1.54 10.83 3.18
CA LEU A 161 1.02 10.44 4.48
C LEU A 161 1.08 8.91 4.58
N ASN A 162 1.84 8.40 5.54
CA ASN A 162 1.93 6.98 5.86
C ASN A 162 1.14 6.69 7.14
N ILE A 163 0.20 5.78 7.05
CA ILE A 163 -0.61 5.35 8.18
C ILE A 163 -0.22 3.93 8.54
N TYR A 164 0.33 3.76 9.74
CA TYR A 164 0.71 2.48 10.32
C TYR A 164 -0.46 1.94 11.14
N ILE A 165 -0.85 0.71 10.85
CA ILE A 165 -1.87 0.04 11.66
C ILE A 165 -1.24 -0.46 12.94
N LYS A 166 -1.85 -0.11 14.08
CA LYS A 166 -1.45 -0.56 15.40
C LYS A 166 -2.59 -1.31 16.04
N GLU A 167 -2.42 -2.63 16.20
CA GLU A 167 -3.39 -3.49 16.87
C GLU A 167 -3.43 -3.19 18.37
N LEU A 168 -4.62 -2.96 18.89
CA LEU A 168 -4.84 -2.83 20.32
C LEU A 168 -4.91 -4.22 20.97
N PRO A 169 -4.41 -4.36 22.23
CA PRO A 169 -4.57 -5.60 22.98
C PRO A 169 -6.05 -5.91 23.22
N HIS A 170 -6.41 -7.19 23.07
CA HIS A 170 -7.77 -7.68 23.29
C HIS A 170 -7.84 -8.57 24.53
N ASP A 171 -8.93 -8.49 25.31
CA ASP A 171 -9.08 -9.15 26.63
C ASP A 171 -9.01 -10.68 26.56
N LYS A 172 -9.51 -11.29 25.51
CA LYS A 172 -9.67 -12.75 25.39
C LYS A 172 -8.79 -13.38 24.34
N PHE A 173 -8.55 -12.67 23.25
CA PHE A 173 -7.81 -13.19 22.11
C PHE A 173 -6.48 -12.49 21.96
N ARG A 174 -5.48 -13.25 21.55
CA ARG A 174 -4.18 -12.73 21.17
C ARG A 174 -3.82 -13.25 19.79
N ARG A 175 -3.44 -12.39 18.90
CA ARG A 175 -2.91 -12.78 17.61
C ARG A 175 -1.54 -13.42 17.78
N ILE A 176 -1.38 -14.61 17.22
CA ILE A 176 -0.10 -15.30 17.07
C ILE A 176 0.16 -15.49 15.59
N ASN A 177 1.43 -15.44 15.19
CA ASN A 177 1.77 -15.36 13.77
C ASN A 177 1.01 -14.19 13.09
N LYS A 178 0.71 -14.28 11.80
CA LYS A 178 -0.04 -13.23 11.11
C LYS A 178 -1.56 -13.41 11.20
N ASN A 179 -2.03 -14.65 11.13
CA ASN A 179 -3.44 -14.93 10.91
C ASN A 179 -4.05 -15.85 11.97
N ASP A 180 -3.24 -16.37 12.89
CA ASP A 180 -3.73 -17.28 13.92
C ASP A 180 -4.12 -16.51 15.18
N LEU A 181 -5.09 -17.06 15.91
CA LEU A 181 -5.54 -16.53 17.18
C LEU A 181 -5.25 -17.51 18.32
N LEU A 182 -4.83 -16.98 19.45
CA LEU A 182 -4.70 -17.70 20.71
C LEU A 182 -5.80 -17.25 21.66
N TYR A 183 -6.52 -18.20 22.21
CA TYR A 183 -7.50 -18.00 23.28
C TYR A 183 -7.07 -18.80 24.51
N ILE A 184 -6.98 -18.15 25.66
CA ILE A 184 -6.67 -18.82 26.93
C ILE A 184 -7.99 -19.08 27.66
N HIS A 185 -8.34 -20.36 27.80
CA HIS A 185 -9.55 -20.79 28.49
C HIS A 185 -9.24 -21.19 29.91
N ASN A 186 -9.79 -20.46 30.88
CA ASN A 186 -9.71 -20.81 32.28
C ASN A 186 -10.79 -21.87 32.62
N ILE A 187 -10.35 -23.02 33.09
CA ILE A 187 -11.23 -24.15 33.40
C ILE A 187 -10.88 -24.71 34.79
N SER A 188 -11.91 -25.10 35.59
CA SER A 188 -11.65 -25.77 36.85
C SER A 188 -11.15 -27.22 36.64
N LEU A 189 -10.42 -27.75 37.60
CA LEU A 189 -9.90 -29.12 37.54
C LEU A 189 -11.02 -30.14 37.31
N ALA A 190 -12.17 -30.00 37.99
CA ALA A 190 -13.30 -30.91 37.83
C ALA A 190 -13.87 -30.92 36.40
N LYS A 191 -13.95 -29.76 35.76
CA LYS A 191 -14.40 -29.65 34.38
C LYS A 191 -13.35 -30.17 33.39
N ALA A 192 -12.06 -29.98 33.70
CA ALA A 192 -10.96 -30.50 32.89
C ALA A 192 -10.94 -32.03 32.86
N LEU A 193 -11.23 -32.68 33.97
CA LEU A 193 -11.37 -34.14 34.06
C LEU A 193 -12.65 -34.67 33.38
N ASN A 194 -13.74 -33.89 33.40
CA ASN A 194 -15.01 -34.28 32.78
C ASN A 194 -15.07 -33.96 31.27
N SER A 195 -14.01 -33.45 30.68
CA SER A 195 -13.95 -33.10 29.25
C SER A 195 -15.14 -32.27 28.77
N GLU A 196 -15.55 -31.28 29.59
CA GLU A 196 -16.67 -30.42 29.23
C GLU A 196 -16.41 -29.63 27.94
N PRO A 197 -17.42 -29.47 27.06
CA PRO A 197 -17.26 -28.72 25.84
C PRO A 197 -16.99 -27.23 26.14
N VAL A 198 -16.01 -26.66 25.41
CA VAL A 198 -15.67 -25.25 25.53
C VAL A 198 -16.62 -24.41 24.68
N CYS A 199 -17.29 -23.46 25.32
CA CYS A 199 -18.12 -22.49 24.63
C CYS A 199 -17.47 -21.12 24.69
N LEU A 200 -17.24 -20.52 23.52
CA LEU A 200 -16.68 -19.18 23.39
C LEU A 200 -17.43 -18.36 22.33
N TYR A 201 -17.30 -17.06 22.39
CA TYR A 201 -17.77 -16.16 21.33
C TYR A 201 -16.57 -15.76 20.48
N THR A 202 -16.67 -15.92 19.18
CA THR A 202 -15.67 -15.53 18.20
C THR A 202 -15.69 -14.00 17.99
N LEU A 203 -14.70 -13.45 17.29
CA LEU A 203 -14.59 -12.01 17.01
C LEU A 203 -15.76 -11.46 16.18
N ASP A 204 -16.48 -12.32 15.46
CA ASP A 204 -17.70 -11.98 14.71
C ASP A 204 -18.99 -12.16 15.51
N GLY A 205 -18.88 -12.44 16.83
CA GLY A 205 -20.02 -12.59 17.73
C GLY A 205 -20.73 -13.95 17.66
N ARG A 206 -20.28 -14.88 16.82
CA ARG A 206 -20.85 -16.23 16.78
C ARG A 206 -20.48 -17.02 18.02
N ARG A 207 -21.42 -17.82 18.51
CA ARG A 207 -21.14 -18.81 19.55
C ARG A 207 -20.50 -20.04 18.93
N LEU A 208 -19.34 -20.40 19.40
CA LEU A 208 -18.60 -21.59 18.99
C LEU A 208 -18.57 -22.57 20.17
N ALA A 209 -19.07 -23.78 19.96
CA ALA A 209 -19.00 -24.88 20.92
C ALA A 209 -18.02 -25.93 20.38
N ILE A 210 -17.03 -26.25 21.18
CA ILE A 210 -15.91 -27.13 20.79
C ILE A 210 -15.93 -28.34 21.74
N SER A 211 -16.10 -29.52 21.18
CA SER A 211 -15.97 -30.76 21.96
C SER A 211 -14.49 -31.06 22.22
N VAL A 212 -14.23 -31.50 23.45
CA VAL A 212 -12.93 -31.99 23.85
C VAL A 212 -13.15 -33.43 24.33
N ASP A 213 -12.71 -34.39 23.53
CA ASP A 213 -12.99 -35.81 23.80
C ASP A 213 -11.93 -36.45 24.71
N GLU A 214 -10.88 -35.71 25.04
CA GLU A 214 -9.76 -36.16 25.86
C GLU A 214 -9.71 -35.38 27.18
N ILE A 215 -9.08 -35.97 28.20
CA ILE A 215 -8.80 -35.28 29.47
C ILE A 215 -7.90 -34.08 29.19
N ILE A 216 -8.31 -32.93 29.70
CA ILE A 216 -7.57 -31.67 29.46
C ILE A 216 -6.37 -31.60 30.40
N ALA A 217 -5.17 -31.82 29.85
CA ALA A 217 -3.91 -31.64 30.57
C ALA A 217 -3.43 -30.18 30.50
N PRO A 218 -2.54 -29.73 31.41
CA PRO A 218 -2.05 -28.34 31.45
C PRO A 218 -1.40 -27.82 30.16
N ASN A 219 -0.88 -28.72 29.33
CA ASN A 219 -0.24 -28.37 28.05
C ASN A 219 -1.09 -28.68 26.82
N THR A 220 -2.34 -29.11 27.05
CA THR A 220 -3.24 -29.40 25.92
C THR A 220 -3.59 -28.13 25.17
N VAL A 221 -3.42 -28.18 23.85
CA VAL A 221 -3.82 -27.12 22.93
C VAL A 221 -4.78 -27.70 21.91
N LYS A 222 -6.00 -27.21 21.88
CA LYS A 222 -6.98 -27.56 20.86
C LYS A 222 -6.91 -26.58 19.71
N VAL A 223 -6.79 -27.09 18.49
CA VAL A 223 -6.74 -26.27 17.27
C VAL A 223 -8.06 -26.37 16.55
N VAL A 224 -8.69 -25.25 16.30
CA VAL A 224 -9.91 -25.14 15.50
C VAL A 224 -9.58 -24.48 14.18
N LYS A 225 -9.64 -25.25 13.10
CA LYS A 225 -9.24 -24.78 11.77
C LYS A 225 -10.23 -23.75 11.21
N GLY A 226 -9.67 -22.68 10.62
CA GLY A 226 -10.46 -21.66 9.94
C GLY A 226 -11.21 -20.70 10.84
N GLU A 227 -10.93 -20.66 12.15
CA GLU A 227 -11.54 -19.74 13.12
C GLU A 227 -10.55 -18.68 13.64
N GLY A 228 -9.41 -18.51 12.96
CA GLY A 228 -8.45 -17.44 13.17
C GLY A 228 -8.83 -16.15 12.45
N MET A 229 -7.84 -15.26 12.29
CA MET A 229 -8.00 -14.00 11.55
C MET A 229 -8.13 -14.24 10.05
N PRO A 230 -8.87 -13.39 9.34
CA PRO A 230 -8.91 -13.41 7.88
C PRO A 230 -7.51 -13.23 7.30
N ILE A 231 -7.23 -13.92 6.21
CA ILE A 231 -5.99 -13.74 5.45
C ILE A 231 -6.25 -12.63 4.44
N TYR A 232 -5.50 -11.53 4.57
CA TYR A 232 -5.59 -10.44 3.60
C TYR A 232 -5.04 -10.89 2.24
N ASP A 233 -5.88 -10.79 1.22
CA ASP A 233 -5.51 -11.01 -0.17
C ASP A 233 -5.93 -9.79 -0.99
N LYS A 234 -4.95 -9.17 -1.65
CA LYS A 234 -5.14 -7.94 -2.42
C LYS A 234 -6.12 -8.13 -3.59
N ASP A 235 -6.14 -9.33 -4.16
CA ASP A 235 -6.99 -9.64 -5.32
C ASP A 235 -8.43 -9.97 -4.89
N LEU A 236 -8.61 -10.62 -3.75
CA LEU A 236 -9.91 -10.99 -3.19
C LEU A 236 -10.60 -9.84 -2.45
N SER A 237 -9.86 -8.81 -2.04
CA SER A 237 -10.42 -7.65 -1.32
C SER A 237 -11.50 -6.90 -2.13
N LYS A 238 -11.49 -7.04 -3.45
CA LYS A 238 -12.43 -6.41 -4.38
C LYS A 238 -13.62 -7.29 -4.78
N THR A 239 -13.59 -8.58 -4.44
CA THR A 239 -14.62 -9.54 -4.85
C THR A 239 -15.60 -9.78 -3.70
N ARG A 240 -16.82 -9.27 -3.83
CA ARG A 240 -17.92 -9.53 -2.90
C ARG A 240 -18.38 -10.99 -3.09
N GLY A 241 -18.04 -11.87 -2.17
CA GLY A 241 -18.68 -13.19 -2.09
C GLY A 241 -17.79 -14.42 -1.98
N ASP A 242 -16.47 -14.32 -2.18
CA ASP A 242 -15.59 -15.47 -2.03
C ASP A 242 -15.33 -15.79 -0.55
N LYS A 243 -15.22 -17.08 -0.23
CA LYS A 243 -14.88 -17.56 1.11
C LYS A 243 -13.46 -17.09 1.44
N ILE A 244 -13.36 -16.01 2.24
CA ILE A 244 -12.09 -15.52 2.74
C ILE A 244 -11.45 -16.64 3.56
N LYS A 245 -10.24 -17.04 3.19
CA LYS A 245 -9.45 -17.97 3.99
C LYS A 245 -9.12 -17.32 5.33
N LYS A 246 -9.21 -18.10 6.39
CA LYS A 246 -8.85 -17.67 7.73
C LYS A 246 -7.74 -18.55 8.28
N GLY A 247 -6.97 -18.03 9.21
CA GLY A 247 -6.03 -18.80 10.02
C GLY A 247 -6.76 -19.71 11.02
N ASP A 248 -6.03 -20.26 11.94
CA ASP A 248 -6.53 -21.21 12.94
C ASP A 248 -6.67 -20.55 14.32
N LEU A 249 -7.58 -21.09 15.12
CA LEU A 249 -7.77 -20.70 16.52
C LEU A 249 -7.15 -21.75 17.43
N TYR A 250 -6.17 -21.35 18.21
CA TYR A 250 -5.49 -22.16 19.22
C TYR A 250 -6.12 -21.86 20.58
N ILE A 251 -6.66 -22.91 21.23
CA ILE A 251 -7.22 -22.82 22.57
C ILE A 251 -6.24 -23.47 23.53
N LYS A 252 -5.65 -22.65 24.40
CA LYS A 252 -4.77 -23.12 25.47
C LYS A 252 -5.58 -23.14 26.77
N PHE A 253 -5.53 -24.25 27.50
CA PHE A 253 -6.23 -24.40 28.76
C PHE A 253 -5.36 -23.96 29.93
N ASN A 254 -5.97 -23.16 30.81
CA ASN A 254 -5.39 -22.80 32.10
C ASN A 254 -6.24 -23.45 33.18
N ILE A 255 -5.73 -24.54 33.78
CA ILE A 255 -6.47 -25.30 34.78
C ILE A 255 -6.31 -24.61 36.14
N ILE A 256 -7.45 -24.20 36.70
CA ILE A 256 -7.52 -23.58 38.01
C ILE A 256 -7.76 -24.69 39.04
N PHE A 257 -6.77 -24.90 39.90
CA PHE A 257 -6.89 -25.82 41.02
C PHE A 257 -7.67 -25.16 42.14
N PRO A 258 -8.50 -25.93 42.89
CA PRO A 258 -9.19 -25.43 44.09
C PRO A 258 -8.16 -25.10 45.17
N GLU A 259 -8.34 -23.98 45.86
CA GLU A 259 -7.46 -23.55 46.95
C GLU A 259 -7.59 -24.45 48.18
N PHE A 260 -8.79 -25.03 48.39
CA PHE A 260 -9.08 -25.91 49.52
C PHE A 260 -9.92 -27.11 49.09
N ILE A 261 -9.57 -28.30 49.59
CA ILE A 261 -10.34 -29.54 49.48
C ILE A 261 -10.41 -30.20 50.85
N GLU A 262 -11.60 -30.56 51.29
CA GLU A 262 -11.79 -31.30 52.54
C GLU A 262 -10.97 -32.60 52.57
N GLU A 263 -10.36 -32.93 53.67
CA GLU A 263 -9.51 -34.11 53.83
C GLU A 263 -10.18 -35.44 53.39
N ASN A 264 -11.46 -35.63 53.69
CA ASN A 264 -12.19 -36.82 53.26
C ASN A 264 -12.30 -36.94 51.72
N LYS A 265 -12.55 -35.79 51.06
CA LYS A 265 -12.66 -35.73 49.61
C LYS A 265 -11.27 -35.92 48.96
N LYS A 266 -10.26 -35.34 49.56
CA LYS A 266 -8.84 -35.47 49.12
C LYS A 266 -8.39 -36.92 49.15
N LYS A 267 -8.61 -37.64 50.25
CA LYS A 267 -8.26 -39.09 50.36
C LYS A 267 -8.96 -39.91 49.27
N ARG A 268 -10.24 -39.69 49.05
CA ARG A 268 -11.02 -40.40 48.04
C ARG A 268 -10.55 -40.15 46.62
N ILE A 269 -10.19 -38.90 46.30
CA ILE A 269 -9.60 -38.54 44.99
C ILE A 269 -8.28 -39.27 44.78
N ILE A 270 -7.40 -39.26 45.81
CA ILE A 270 -6.08 -39.94 45.74
C ILE A 270 -6.27 -41.46 45.55
N GLU A 271 -7.20 -42.11 46.23
CA GLU A 271 -7.50 -43.53 46.04
C GLU A 271 -7.95 -43.83 44.60
N LEU A 272 -8.86 -43.02 44.04
CA LEU A 272 -9.32 -43.21 42.66
C LEU A 272 -8.24 -43.04 41.62
N LEU A 273 -7.33 -42.06 41.80
CA LEU A 273 -6.26 -41.82 40.85
C LEU A 273 -5.08 -42.83 40.95
N LYS A 274 -4.90 -43.50 42.08
CA LYS A 274 -3.88 -44.51 42.25
C LYS A 274 -4.20 -45.86 41.58
N THR A 275 -5.47 -46.14 41.35
CA THR A 275 -5.91 -47.41 40.70
C THR A 275 -5.58 -47.46 39.22
N ASP A 276 -5.19 -46.34 38.59
CA ASP A 276 -4.85 -46.26 37.17
C ASP A 276 -3.32 -46.30 36.90
N GLU A 277 -2.45 -46.41 37.94
CA GLU A 277 -1.01 -46.47 37.84
C GLU A 277 -0.43 -47.92 37.87
N GLU A 278 -1.26 -48.95 37.99
CA GLU A 278 -0.89 -50.39 37.85
C GLU A 278 -1.24 -50.88 36.43
#